data_262f776fe7c726e86f9b89dc780b9109
#
_entry.id   262f776fe7c726e86f9b89dc780b9109
#
_cell.length_a   1.000
_cell.length_b   1.000
_cell.length_c   1.000
_cell.angle_alpha   90.00
_cell.angle_beta   90.00
_cell.angle_gamma   90.00
#
_symmetry.space_group_name_H-M   'P 1'
#
loop_
_entity.id
_entity.type
_entity.pdbx_description
1 polymer ?
#
loop_
_entity_poly.entity_id
_entity_poly.type
_entity_poly.pdbx_seq_one_letter_code
_entity_poly.pdbx_strand_id
1 'polypeptide(L)'
;MRQSRRLFGQKVLAVASSPLVFSLPSFSANYTEKPITFICPWPAGGTADQTMRALCVAASRELGQPIAVENKVGASGMIGLKAMVAAKPDGYTIGQIPISVTRFSQLGSVSIDPLKDLTYVARTSGQTFGIATLTGSRYKNLQELVAEARANPGKITYAHSGVGGATHVGMEEFAMAAGIKFNHIPFKGGADALQAVLGGHVDVLADSSSWAPHVEAGKMNLLATWGEQRVGRFKGAPTLKEAGYNVVVDAPNGIGAPKGLDPAVANRLRQAFRSATMSSEFKQACDKIDAPVLYLDGPDYEAYVAQIFRKETQLIDKLKLKELLKS
;
A
#
# COMPACT_ATOMS: atom_id res chain seq x y z
N MET A 1 -0.60 36.73 -97.63
CA MET A 1 -0.06 37.24 -96.36
C MET A 1 -0.73 36.50 -95.23
N ARG A 2 -0.05 35.50 -94.61
CA ARG A 2 -0.60 34.71 -93.45
C ARG A 2 0.40 34.81 -92.32
N GLN A 3 0.00 35.41 -91.23
CA GLN A 3 0.75 35.47 -89.98
C GLN A 3 0.48 34.21 -89.17
N SER A 4 1.56 33.53 -88.81
CA SER A 4 1.55 32.36 -87.97
C SER A 4 1.71 32.79 -86.49
N ARG A 5 0.75 32.47 -85.64
CA ARG A 5 0.84 32.67 -84.19
C ARG A 5 1.46 31.43 -83.53
N ARG A 6 2.61 31.58 -82.89
CA ARG A 6 3.24 30.56 -82.02
C ARG A 6 2.63 30.63 -80.68
N LEU A 7 2.04 29.51 -80.24
CA LEU A 7 1.60 29.27 -78.88
C LEU A 7 2.79 28.84 -78.01
N PHE A 8 3.06 29.58 -76.95
CA PHE A 8 4.01 29.22 -75.92
C PHE A 8 3.28 28.37 -74.89
N GLY A 9 3.64 27.07 -74.81
CA GLY A 9 3.16 26.18 -73.74
C GLY A 9 3.94 26.37 -72.43
N GLN A 10 3.31 26.88 -71.43
CA GLN A 10 3.84 26.89 -70.06
C GLN A 10 3.70 25.49 -69.46
N LYS A 11 4.84 24.83 -69.14
CA LYS A 11 4.85 23.61 -68.30
C LYS A 11 4.79 24.01 -66.84
N VAL A 12 3.68 23.73 -66.23
CA VAL A 12 3.52 23.82 -64.74
C VAL A 12 4.16 22.57 -64.15
N LEU A 13 5.28 22.74 -63.44
CA LEU A 13 5.85 21.69 -62.60
C LEU A 13 5.00 21.60 -61.27
N ALA A 14 4.23 20.53 -61.12
CA ALA A 14 3.57 20.20 -59.84
C ALA A 14 4.61 19.58 -58.90
N VAL A 15 5.04 20.33 -57.89
CA VAL A 15 5.84 19.82 -56.78
C VAL A 15 4.90 19.05 -55.83
N ALA A 16 4.98 17.74 -55.89
CA ALA A 16 4.28 16.88 -54.93
C ALA A 16 4.98 16.96 -53.55
N SER A 17 4.42 17.71 -52.62
CA SER A 17 4.83 17.70 -51.21
C SER A 17 4.28 16.46 -50.55
N SER A 18 5.09 15.40 -50.42
CA SER A 18 4.78 14.25 -49.58
C SER A 18 4.91 14.65 -48.09
N PRO A 19 3.89 14.43 -47.27
CA PRO A 19 4.03 14.63 -45.84
C PRO A 19 4.99 13.58 -45.26
N LEU A 20 6.12 14.03 -44.69
CA LEU A 20 6.95 13.20 -43.85
C LEU A 20 6.15 12.82 -42.59
N VAL A 21 5.58 11.63 -42.59
CA VAL A 21 5.02 11.02 -41.38
C VAL A 21 6.20 10.61 -40.50
N PHE A 22 6.55 11.44 -39.53
CA PHE A 22 7.42 11.04 -38.43
C PHE A 22 6.72 9.95 -37.64
N SER A 23 7.02 8.69 -37.90
CA SER A 23 6.70 7.58 -37.02
C SER A 23 7.51 7.77 -35.74
N LEU A 24 6.87 8.26 -34.68
CA LEU A 24 7.43 8.18 -33.33
C LEU A 24 7.66 6.70 -33.02
N PRO A 25 8.83 6.31 -32.52
CA PRO A 25 9.06 4.93 -32.15
C PRO A 25 8.01 4.54 -31.10
N SER A 26 7.16 3.56 -31.44
CA SER A 26 6.27 2.93 -30.47
C SER A 26 7.13 2.20 -29.44
N PHE A 27 7.40 2.83 -28.31
CA PHE A 27 8.05 2.22 -27.13
C PHE A 27 7.30 0.96 -26.62
N SER A 28 6.07 0.77 -27.10
CA SER A 28 5.17 -0.29 -26.68
C SER A 28 5.49 -1.70 -27.22
N ALA A 29 6.27 -1.83 -28.30
CA ALA A 29 6.49 -3.13 -28.93
C ALA A 29 7.40 -4.06 -28.11
N ASN A 30 8.22 -3.54 -27.21
CA ASN A 30 9.30 -4.28 -26.54
C ASN A 30 9.33 -4.07 -25.01
N TYR A 31 8.20 -3.69 -24.36
CA TYR A 31 8.15 -3.68 -22.89
C TYR A 31 8.20 -5.11 -22.36
N THR A 32 8.97 -5.35 -21.29
CA THR A 32 9.30 -6.64 -20.65
C THR A 32 10.50 -7.39 -21.25
N GLU A 33 11.52 -6.66 -21.75
CA GLU A 33 12.78 -7.28 -22.23
C GLU A 33 13.82 -7.53 -21.11
N LYS A 34 13.65 -6.92 -19.94
CA LYS A 34 14.57 -7.03 -18.81
C LYS A 34 13.80 -7.20 -17.48
N PRO A 35 14.46 -7.69 -16.43
CA PRO A 35 13.85 -7.81 -15.11
C PRO A 35 13.28 -6.50 -14.57
N ILE A 36 12.18 -6.60 -13.82
CA ILE A 36 11.50 -5.48 -13.17
C ILE A 36 11.89 -5.45 -11.70
N THR A 37 12.17 -4.28 -11.14
CA THR A 37 12.38 -4.08 -9.72
C THR A 37 11.06 -3.68 -9.07
N PHE A 38 10.64 -4.42 -8.03
CA PHE A 38 9.50 -4.09 -7.20
C PHE A 38 9.98 -3.58 -5.84
N ILE A 39 9.75 -2.31 -5.53
CA ILE A 39 10.10 -1.74 -4.24
C ILE A 39 9.01 -2.06 -3.21
N CYS A 40 9.37 -2.88 -2.22
CA CYS A 40 8.56 -3.14 -1.04
C CYS A 40 9.02 -2.21 0.09
N PRO A 41 8.16 -1.30 0.61
CA PRO A 41 8.56 -0.31 1.61
C PRO A 41 8.59 -0.87 3.04
N TRP A 42 8.42 -2.17 3.22
CA TRP A 42 8.31 -2.86 4.50
C TRP A 42 9.41 -3.89 4.69
N PRO A 43 9.75 -4.26 5.95
CA PRO A 43 10.74 -5.29 6.25
C PRO A 43 10.37 -6.65 5.62
N ALA A 44 11.40 -7.38 5.22
CA ALA A 44 11.24 -8.75 4.74
C ALA A 44 10.58 -9.64 5.80
N GLY A 45 9.70 -10.52 5.36
CA GLY A 45 8.96 -11.46 6.22
C GLY A 45 7.72 -10.87 6.90
N GLY A 46 7.47 -9.55 6.83
CA GLY A 46 6.20 -8.96 7.24
C GLY A 46 5.05 -9.31 6.30
N THR A 47 3.81 -9.16 6.74
CA THR A 47 2.59 -9.50 5.96
C THR A 47 2.59 -8.86 4.58
N ALA A 48 2.92 -7.58 4.48
CA ALA A 48 2.95 -6.87 3.20
C ALA A 48 4.04 -7.41 2.27
N ASP A 49 5.24 -7.71 2.78
CA ASP A 49 6.33 -8.31 1.99
C ASP A 49 5.95 -9.69 1.46
N GLN A 50 5.40 -10.56 2.31
CA GLN A 50 4.93 -11.89 1.91
C GLN A 50 3.87 -11.81 0.81
N THR A 51 2.88 -10.92 0.98
CA THR A 51 1.82 -10.68 -0.01
C THR A 51 2.41 -10.21 -1.34
N MET A 52 3.30 -9.22 -1.30
CA MET A 52 3.89 -8.66 -2.52
C MET A 52 4.82 -9.65 -3.23
N ARG A 53 5.57 -10.46 -2.50
CA ARG A 53 6.40 -11.52 -3.12
C ARG A 53 5.55 -12.56 -3.83
N ALA A 54 4.48 -13.05 -3.21
CA ALA A 54 3.56 -13.99 -3.85
C ALA A 54 2.93 -13.40 -5.12
N LEU A 55 2.53 -12.13 -5.06
CA LEU A 55 1.98 -11.42 -6.20
C LEU A 55 3.00 -11.25 -7.34
N CYS A 56 4.24 -10.86 -7.01
CA CYS A 56 5.32 -10.69 -7.98
C CYS A 56 5.69 -11.99 -8.67
N VAL A 57 5.68 -13.12 -7.96
CA VAL A 57 5.90 -14.46 -8.55
C VAL A 57 4.82 -14.77 -9.60
N ALA A 58 3.55 -14.54 -9.28
CA ALA A 58 2.45 -14.77 -10.23
C ALA A 58 2.53 -13.79 -11.43
N ALA A 59 2.76 -12.49 -11.17
CA ALA A 59 2.87 -11.47 -12.22
C ALA A 59 4.10 -11.67 -13.13
N SER A 60 5.20 -12.21 -12.62
CA SER A 60 6.39 -12.53 -13.42
C SER A 60 6.08 -13.50 -14.55
N ARG A 61 5.20 -14.48 -14.33
CA ARG A 61 4.77 -15.44 -15.38
C ARG A 61 3.99 -14.74 -16.47
N GLU A 62 3.08 -13.83 -16.09
CA GLU A 62 2.27 -13.07 -17.04
C GLU A 62 3.11 -12.10 -17.88
N LEU A 63 4.14 -11.51 -17.29
CA LEU A 63 5.01 -10.56 -17.97
C LEU A 63 6.13 -11.24 -18.76
N GLY A 64 6.42 -12.52 -18.48
CA GLY A 64 7.54 -13.24 -19.10
C GLY A 64 8.92 -12.77 -18.62
N GLN A 65 8.98 -11.98 -17.56
CA GLN A 65 10.21 -11.45 -16.97
C GLN A 65 10.18 -11.54 -15.44
N PRO A 66 11.32 -11.78 -14.79
CA PRO A 66 11.40 -11.78 -13.34
C PRO A 66 11.04 -10.41 -12.74
N ILE A 67 10.32 -10.45 -11.63
CA ILE A 67 10.11 -9.27 -10.78
C ILE A 67 10.91 -9.47 -9.50
N ALA A 68 11.99 -8.71 -9.32
CA ALA A 68 12.84 -8.76 -8.14
C ALA A 68 12.28 -7.82 -7.05
N VAL A 69 11.95 -8.38 -5.88
CA VAL A 69 11.45 -7.58 -4.74
C VAL A 69 12.63 -7.07 -3.92
N GLU A 70 12.73 -5.74 -3.83
CA GLU A 70 13.72 -5.01 -3.04
C GLU A 70 13.05 -4.31 -1.85
N ASN A 71 13.48 -4.63 -0.62
CA ASN A 71 12.94 -3.99 0.59
C ASN A 71 13.68 -2.68 0.88
N LYS A 72 12.96 -1.54 0.79
CA LYS A 72 13.47 -0.19 1.18
C LYS A 72 12.62 0.36 2.31
N VAL A 73 13.03 0.05 3.53
CA VAL A 73 12.24 0.28 4.75
C VAL A 73 12.53 1.61 5.43
N GLY A 74 11.57 2.12 6.18
CA GLY A 74 11.71 3.27 7.08
C GLY A 74 10.70 4.39 6.81
N ALA A 75 10.57 5.29 7.80
CA ALA A 75 9.62 6.40 7.81
C ALA A 75 8.20 5.98 7.38
N SER A 76 7.67 4.91 7.99
CA SER A 76 6.35 4.34 7.68
C SER A 76 6.14 4.06 6.18
N GLY A 77 7.20 3.57 5.49
CA GLY A 77 7.19 3.24 4.08
C GLY A 77 7.58 4.37 3.13
N MET A 78 7.78 5.59 3.63
CA MET A 78 8.06 6.74 2.78
C MET A 78 9.44 6.69 2.12
N ILE A 79 10.44 5.99 2.70
CA ILE A 79 11.75 5.80 2.08
C ILE A 79 11.62 4.98 0.79
N GLY A 80 10.90 3.87 0.83
CA GLY A 80 10.65 3.03 -0.35
C GLY A 80 9.83 3.76 -1.41
N LEU A 81 8.76 4.44 -1.01
CA LEU A 81 7.94 5.23 -1.92
C LEU A 81 8.75 6.33 -2.62
N LYS A 82 9.60 7.05 -1.89
CA LYS A 82 10.46 8.09 -2.44
C LYS A 82 11.44 7.53 -3.48
N ALA A 83 12.01 6.35 -3.21
CA ALA A 83 12.91 5.67 -4.13
C ALA A 83 12.16 5.23 -5.42
N MET A 84 10.91 4.77 -5.30
CA MET A 84 10.08 4.43 -6.46
C MET A 84 9.75 5.68 -7.30
N VAL A 85 9.26 6.75 -6.68
CA VAL A 85 8.87 7.99 -7.38
C VAL A 85 10.05 8.65 -8.11
N ALA A 86 11.27 8.53 -7.57
CA ALA A 86 12.49 9.06 -8.17
C ALA A 86 13.02 8.23 -9.37
N ALA A 87 12.47 7.05 -9.63
CA ALA A 87 12.88 6.20 -10.72
C ALA A 87 12.34 6.71 -12.08
N LYS A 88 12.87 6.16 -13.18
CA LYS A 88 12.36 6.45 -14.51
C LYS A 88 10.94 5.89 -14.70
N PRO A 89 10.04 6.63 -15.37
CA PRO A 89 8.69 6.15 -15.64
C PRO A 89 8.65 5.22 -16.87
N ASP A 90 9.51 4.21 -16.88
CA ASP A 90 9.66 3.23 -17.96
C ASP A 90 9.02 1.86 -17.65
N GLY A 91 8.43 1.70 -16.44
CA GLY A 91 7.78 0.48 -16.00
C GLY A 91 8.73 -0.57 -15.40
N TYR A 92 10.04 -0.35 -15.40
CA TYR A 92 11.00 -1.30 -14.82
C TYR A 92 11.30 -1.07 -13.34
N THR A 93 10.79 0.01 -12.77
CA THR A 93 10.75 0.22 -11.32
C THR A 93 9.32 0.54 -10.92
N ILE A 94 8.71 -0.37 -10.19
CA ILE A 94 7.36 -0.27 -9.64
C ILE A 94 7.44 -0.56 -8.14
N GLY A 95 6.35 -0.39 -7.40
CA GLY A 95 6.38 -0.74 -5.98
C GLY A 95 5.04 -0.64 -5.30
N GLN A 96 5.02 -1.02 -4.04
CA GLN A 96 3.86 -0.84 -3.18
C GLN A 96 3.73 0.62 -2.74
N ILE A 97 2.52 1.14 -2.82
CA ILE A 97 2.16 2.49 -2.34
C ILE A 97 1.65 2.38 -0.90
N PRO A 98 2.40 2.86 0.12
CA PRO A 98 1.85 2.99 1.47
C PRO A 98 0.74 4.03 1.48
N ILE A 99 -0.47 3.63 1.89
CA ILE A 99 -1.63 4.55 1.90
C ILE A 99 -1.41 5.77 2.81
N SER A 100 -0.54 5.66 3.81
CA SER A 100 -0.16 6.77 4.68
C SER A 100 0.50 7.95 3.96
N VAL A 101 0.90 7.80 2.68
CA VAL A 101 1.35 8.94 1.86
C VAL A 101 0.28 10.03 1.77
N THR A 102 -1.00 9.65 1.78
CA THR A 102 -2.14 10.61 1.78
C THR A 102 -2.12 11.52 3.02
N ARG A 103 -1.68 10.99 4.15
CA ARG A 103 -1.52 11.70 5.41
C ARG A 103 -0.23 12.52 5.45
N PHE A 104 0.90 11.89 5.15
CA PHE A 104 2.21 12.54 5.22
C PHE A 104 2.36 13.69 4.24
N SER A 105 1.73 13.61 3.07
CA SER A 105 1.63 14.70 2.11
C SER A 105 0.93 15.93 2.71
N GLN A 106 -0.23 15.74 3.34
CA GLN A 106 -1.02 16.82 3.98
C GLN A 106 -0.34 17.40 5.22
N LEU A 107 0.45 16.59 5.92
CA LEU A 107 1.25 17.05 7.07
C LEU A 107 2.52 17.80 6.64
N GLY A 108 2.84 17.83 5.34
CA GLY A 108 4.08 18.41 4.82
C GLY A 108 5.34 17.62 5.18
N SER A 109 5.19 16.36 5.61
CA SER A 109 6.29 15.49 6.00
C SER A 109 6.98 14.82 4.81
N VAL A 110 6.33 14.79 3.66
CA VAL A 110 6.87 14.34 2.37
C VAL A 110 6.48 15.28 1.26
N SER A 111 7.34 15.43 0.26
CA SER A 111 7.10 16.26 -0.92
C SER A 111 6.35 15.52 -2.05
N ILE A 112 5.84 14.31 -1.78
CA ILE A 112 5.11 13.49 -2.76
C ILE A 112 3.62 13.83 -2.65
N ASP A 113 3.02 14.28 -3.75
CA ASP A 113 1.57 14.41 -3.88
C ASP A 113 1.00 13.10 -4.44
N PRO A 114 0.27 12.31 -3.64
CA PRO A 114 -0.24 11.01 -4.10
C PRO A 114 -1.19 11.13 -5.29
N LEU A 115 -1.81 12.29 -5.52
CA LEU A 115 -2.75 12.50 -6.63
C LEU A 115 -2.05 12.99 -7.92
N LYS A 116 -0.76 13.38 -7.86
CA LYS A 116 -0.05 13.94 -9.00
C LYS A 116 1.22 13.17 -9.39
N ASP A 117 1.92 12.58 -8.42
CA ASP A 117 3.27 12.05 -8.61
C ASP A 117 3.32 10.55 -8.87
N LEU A 118 2.16 9.89 -8.89
CA LEU A 118 2.03 8.44 -9.03
C LEU A 118 1.20 8.04 -10.26
N THR A 119 1.56 6.93 -10.87
CA THR A 119 0.71 6.15 -11.78
C THR A 119 0.21 4.94 -11.02
N TYR A 120 -1.11 4.81 -10.85
CA TYR A 120 -1.74 3.70 -10.16
C TYR A 120 -1.90 2.50 -11.08
N VAL A 121 -1.40 1.33 -10.64
CA VAL A 121 -1.48 0.07 -11.40
C VAL A 121 -2.68 -0.75 -10.94
N ALA A 122 -2.71 -1.13 -9.68
CA ALA A 122 -3.84 -1.87 -9.10
C ALA A 122 -3.81 -1.84 -7.57
N ARG A 123 -4.97 -1.93 -6.91
CA ARG A 123 -5.12 -2.51 -5.57
C ARG A 123 -5.30 -4.01 -5.73
N THR A 124 -4.57 -4.82 -4.98
CA THR A 124 -4.62 -6.28 -5.12
C THR A 124 -5.20 -6.98 -3.90
N SER A 125 -4.91 -6.45 -2.72
CA SER A 125 -5.42 -6.97 -1.45
C SER A 125 -5.54 -5.85 -0.42
N GLY A 126 -6.03 -6.18 0.76
CA GLY A 126 -6.00 -5.35 1.95
C GLY A 126 -5.10 -5.96 3.02
N GLN A 127 -5.06 -5.31 4.18
CA GLN A 127 -4.42 -5.83 5.37
C GLN A 127 -5.49 -6.03 6.46
N THR A 128 -5.35 -7.10 7.23
CA THR A 128 -6.17 -7.34 8.41
C THR A 128 -5.39 -6.91 9.65
N PHE A 129 -5.78 -5.80 10.24
CA PHE A 129 -5.15 -5.31 11.45
C PHE A 129 -5.77 -5.90 12.70
N GLY A 130 -4.96 -6.02 13.77
CA GLY A 130 -5.41 -6.51 15.05
C GLY A 130 -4.57 -6.00 16.21
N ILE A 131 -5.13 -6.15 17.40
CA ILE A 131 -4.51 -5.92 18.70
C ILE A 131 -4.26 -7.29 19.32
N ALA A 132 -3.01 -7.65 19.54
CA ALA A 132 -2.64 -8.94 20.10
C ALA A 132 -1.66 -8.80 21.26
N THR A 133 -1.70 -9.79 22.18
CA THR A 133 -0.80 -9.88 23.33
C THR A 133 -0.26 -11.29 23.46
N LEU A 134 0.82 -11.49 24.20
CA LEU A 134 1.26 -12.84 24.56
C LEU A 134 0.17 -13.59 25.35
N THR A 135 0.06 -14.89 25.18
CA THR A 135 -0.88 -15.73 25.95
C THR A 135 -0.60 -15.64 27.46
N GLY A 136 0.65 -15.45 27.88
CA GLY A 136 1.05 -15.20 29.26
C GLY A 136 0.74 -13.79 29.79
N SER A 137 0.30 -12.86 28.94
CA SER A 137 -0.04 -11.50 29.33
C SER A 137 -1.20 -11.47 30.33
N ARG A 138 -1.24 -10.42 31.17
CA ARG A 138 -2.36 -10.13 32.07
C ARG A 138 -3.63 -9.68 31.34
N TYR A 139 -3.52 -9.32 30.05
CA TYR A 139 -4.66 -8.93 29.23
C TYR A 139 -5.10 -10.11 28.36
N LYS A 140 -6.24 -10.73 28.69
CA LYS A 140 -6.78 -11.89 27.96
C LYS A 140 -7.79 -11.50 26.87
N ASN A 141 -8.39 -10.32 27.02
CA ASN A 141 -9.42 -9.77 26.12
C ASN A 141 -9.32 -8.24 26.06
N LEU A 142 -10.07 -7.65 25.14
CA LEU A 142 -10.06 -6.21 24.93
C LEU A 142 -10.56 -5.43 26.15
N GLN A 143 -11.54 -5.96 26.89
CA GLN A 143 -12.12 -5.31 28.05
C GLN A 143 -11.10 -5.16 29.18
N GLU A 144 -10.31 -6.20 29.43
CA GLU A 144 -9.24 -6.16 30.46
C GLU A 144 -8.15 -5.15 30.06
N LEU A 145 -7.76 -5.12 28.76
CA LEU A 145 -6.80 -4.14 28.24
C LEU A 145 -7.30 -2.70 28.46
N VAL A 146 -8.56 -2.44 28.13
CA VAL A 146 -9.18 -1.10 28.29
C VAL A 146 -9.31 -0.71 29.75
N ALA A 147 -9.73 -1.65 30.62
CA ALA A 147 -9.85 -1.40 32.05
C ALA A 147 -8.51 -1.02 32.68
N GLU A 148 -7.45 -1.75 32.37
CA GLU A 148 -6.10 -1.45 32.85
C GLU A 148 -5.55 -0.13 32.28
N ALA A 149 -5.74 0.14 30.99
CA ALA A 149 -5.31 1.40 30.39
C ALA A 149 -6.02 2.61 30.98
N ARG A 150 -7.26 2.44 31.44
CA ARG A 150 -8.03 3.48 32.13
C ARG A 150 -7.55 3.69 33.58
N ALA A 151 -7.23 2.61 34.27
CA ALA A 151 -6.70 2.67 35.63
C ALA A 151 -5.27 3.22 35.70
N ASN A 152 -4.47 2.93 34.68
CA ASN A 152 -3.05 3.27 34.61
C ASN A 152 -2.70 3.94 33.24
N PRO A 153 -3.13 5.19 32.98
CA PRO A 153 -2.94 5.86 31.70
C PRO A 153 -1.46 5.97 31.30
N GLY A 154 -1.14 5.57 30.06
CA GLY A 154 0.22 5.64 29.50
C GLY A 154 1.21 4.61 30.05
N LYS A 155 0.79 3.64 30.86
CA LYS A 155 1.67 2.58 31.37
C LYS A 155 1.78 1.37 30.46
N ILE A 156 0.73 1.07 29.69
CA ILE A 156 0.75 -0.04 28.73
C ILE A 156 1.49 0.40 27.48
N THR A 157 2.49 -0.37 27.10
CA THR A 157 3.26 -0.15 25.87
C THR A 157 2.63 -0.89 24.69
N TYR A 158 2.64 -0.29 23.50
CA TYR A 158 2.28 -1.01 22.28
C TYR A 158 3.29 -0.80 21.15
N ALA A 159 3.62 -1.90 20.47
CA ALA A 159 4.50 -1.92 19.31
C ALA A 159 3.69 -1.72 18.03
N HIS A 160 4.22 -0.90 17.12
CA HIS A 160 3.59 -0.60 15.82
C HIS A 160 4.62 -0.38 14.71
N SER A 161 4.18 -0.42 13.45
CA SER A 161 5.03 -0.42 12.25
C SER A 161 5.54 0.96 11.80
N GLY A 162 5.54 1.96 12.69
CA GLY A 162 6.11 3.30 12.44
C GLY A 162 5.15 4.44 12.75
N VAL A 163 5.75 5.55 13.20
CA VAL A 163 5.02 6.77 13.61
C VAL A 163 4.24 7.33 12.42
N GLY A 164 2.96 7.69 12.64
CA GLY A 164 2.06 8.19 11.61
C GLY A 164 1.56 7.14 10.61
N GLY A 165 2.01 5.90 10.71
CA GLY A 165 1.51 4.79 9.90
C GLY A 165 0.10 4.33 10.32
N ALA A 166 -0.50 3.40 9.55
CA ALA A 166 -1.85 2.91 9.79
C ALA A 166 -2.01 2.27 11.18
N THR A 167 -1.03 1.50 11.63
CA THR A 167 -1.06 0.81 12.93
C THR A 167 -0.92 1.77 14.12
N HIS A 168 -0.14 2.85 13.98
CA HIS A 168 -0.06 3.89 14.99
C HIS A 168 -1.38 4.67 15.08
N VAL A 169 -1.84 5.22 13.95
CA VAL A 169 -3.02 6.08 13.93
C VAL A 169 -4.28 5.33 14.30
N GLY A 170 -4.42 4.05 13.89
CA GLY A 170 -5.54 3.21 14.29
C GLY A 170 -5.60 2.95 15.80
N MET A 171 -4.43 2.77 16.46
CA MET A 171 -4.38 2.67 17.92
C MET A 171 -4.71 4.00 18.62
N GLU A 172 -4.27 5.13 18.08
CA GLU A 172 -4.61 6.44 18.62
C GLU A 172 -6.11 6.78 18.46
N GLU A 173 -6.73 6.40 17.32
CA GLU A 173 -8.18 6.49 17.16
C GLU A 173 -8.92 5.62 18.17
N PHE A 174 -8.46 4.39 18.39
CA PHE A 174 -9.02 3.50 19.38
C PHE A 174 -8.85 4.07 20.80
N ALA A 175 -7.65 4.52 21.14
CA ALA A 175 -7.37 5.10 22.46
C ALA A 175 -8.28 6.31 22.75
N MET A 176 -8.44 7.19 21.74
CA MET A 176 -9.35 8.33 21.85
C MET A 176 -10.81 7.89 22.00
N ALA A 177 -11.29 6.93 21.21
CA ALA A 177 -12.66 6.44 21.27
C ALA A 177 -12.96 5.74 22.61
N ALA A 178 -11.97 5.09 23.22
CA ALA A 178 -12.08 4.40 24.52
C ALA A 178 -11.84 5.34 25.74
N GLY A 179 -11.35 6.56 25.52
CA GLY A 179 -10.97 7.50 26.59
C GLY A 179 -9.80 6.99 27.43
N ILE A 180 -8.79 6.39 26.78
CA ILE A 180 -7.60 5.79 27.41
C ILE A 180 -6.32 6.32 26.80
N LYS A 181 -5.17 5.99 27.41
CA LYS A 181 -3.85 6.38 26.90
C LYS A 181 -2.89 5.20 26.97
N PHE A 182 -2.21 4.96 25.85
CA PHE A 182 -1.11 4.01 25.74
C PHE A 182 0.24 4.74 25.62
N ASN A 183 1.33 3.99 25.74
CA ASN A 183 2.69 4.43 25.41
C ASN A 183 3.13 3.71 24.13
N HIS A 184 3.27 4.45 23.03
CA HIS A 184 3.60 3.85 21.73
C HIS A 184 5.10 3.63 21.55
N ILE A 185 5.47 2.48 21.00
CA ILE A 185 6.85 2.09 20.70
C ILE A 185 6.98 1.83 19.19
N PRO A 186 7.58 2.74 18.43
CA PRO A 186 7.68 2.61 16.98
C PRO A 186 8.80 1.65 16.56
N PHE A 187 8.52 0.83 15.54
CA PHE A 187 9.46 -0.04 14.86
C PHE A 187 9.52 0.29 13.37
N LYS A 188 10.52 -0.25 12.65
CA LYS A 188 10.66 -0.02 11.19
C LYS A 188 9.57 -0.71 10.37
N GLY A 189 8.85 -1.67 10.98
CA GLY A 189 7.74 -2.40 10.36
C GLY A 189 7.17 -3.47 11.29
N GLY A 190 6.10 -4.14 10.85
CA GLY A 190 5.37 -5.12 11.65
C GLY A 190 6.20 -6.33 12.09
N ALA A 191 7.14 -6.80 11.25
CA ALA A 191 8.01 -7.91 11.62
C ALA A 191 8.86 -7.61 12.86
N ASP A 192 9.46 -6.41 12.91
CA ASP A 192 10.27 -5.98 14.07
C ASP A 192 9.40 -5.77 15.31
N ALA A 193 8.21 -5.17 15.13
CA ALA A 193 7.23 -4.96 16.19
C ALA A 193 6.78 -6.29 16.81
N LEU A 194 6.47 -7.28 15.98
CA LEU A 194 6.10 -8.64 16.41
C LEU A 194 7.22 -9.28 17.24
N GLN A 195 8.46 -9.21 16.79
CA GLN A 195 9.60 -9.79 17.53
C GLN A 195 9.78 -9.15 18.91
N ALA A 196 9.58 -7.83 19.02
CA ALA A 196 9.66 -7.13 20.30
C ALA A 196 8.57 -7.60 21.29
N VAL A 197 7.35 -7.86 20.81
CA VAL A 197 6.27 -8.39 21.66
C VAL A 197 6.51 -9.86 21.99
N LEU A 198 6.94 -10.69 21.05
CA LEU A 198 7.27 -12.09 21.29
C LEU A 198 8.42 -12.23 22.31
N GLY A 199 9.36 -11.29 22.33
CA GLY A 199 10.44 -11.20 23.32
C GLY A 199 10.02 -10.64 24.66
N GLY A 200 8.75 -10.22 24.85
CA GLY A 200 8.25 -9.63 26.10
C GLY A 200 8.76 -8.21 26.40
N HIS A 201 9.32 -7.52 25.39
CA HIS A 201 9.83 -6.15 25.54
C HIS A 201 8.75 -5.08 25.44
N VAL A 202 7.60 -5.42 24.86
CA VAL A 202 6.44 -4.54 24.66
C VAL A 202 5.18 -5.35 24.96
N ASP A 203 4.19 -4.73 25.63
CA ASP A 203 3.00 -5.42 26.13
C ASP A 203 2.03 -5.87 25.03
N VAL A 204 1.82 -5.00 24.03
CA VAL A 204 0.74 -5.14 23.02
C VAL A 204 1.33 -4.99 21.63
N LEU A 205 0.88 -5.82 20.70
CA LEU A 205 1.14 -5.70 19.27
C LEU A 205 -0.05 -5.02 18.58
N ALA A 206 0.21 -3.94 17.86
CA ALA A 206 -0.71 -3.34 16.91
C ALA A 206 -0.15 -3.50 15.49
N ASP A 207 -0.59 -4.53 14.78
CA ASP A 207 -0.03 -4.85 13.47
C ASP A 207 -1.05 -5.49 12.53
N SER A 208 -0.67 -5.63 11.26
CA SER A 208 -1.36 -6.50 10.32
C SER A 208 -1.20 -7.96 10.76
N SER A 209 -1.81 -8.90 10.05
CA SER A 209 -1.99 -10.29 10.47
C SER A 209 -0.70 -11.11 10.70
N SER A 210 0.44 -10.47 10.95
CA SER A 210 1.68 -11.13 11.42
C SER A 210 1.49 -11.92 12.73
N TRP A 211 0.50 -11.55 13.53
CA TRP A 211 0.06 -12.26 14.75
C TRP A 211 -0.62 -13.60 14.46
N ALA A 212 -1.21 -13.81 13.28
CA ALA A 212 -2.11 -14.93 12.99
C ALA A 212 -1.49 -16.32 13.26
N PRO A 213 -0.30 -16.69 12.76
CA PRO A 213 0.29 -17.98 13.06
C PRO A 213 0.64 -18.17 14.54
N HIS A 214 0.88 -17.09 15.28
CA HIS A 214 1.17 -17.13 16.71
C HIS A 214 -0.09 -17.30 17.56
N VAL A 215 -1.21 -16.74 17.11
CA VAL A 215 -2.53 -16.99 17.73
C VAL A 215 -2.97 -18.43 17.52
N GLU A 216 -2.82 -18.98 16.32
CA GLU A 216 -3.11 -20.39 16.03
C GLU A 216 -2.23 -21.35 16.85
N ALA A 217 -0.96 -21.00 17.02
CA ALA A 217 -0.03 -21.78 17.85
C ALA A 217 -0.26 -21.59 19.38
N GLY A 218 -1.27 -20.82 19.80
CA GLY A 218 -1.56 -20.55 21.19
C GLY A 218 -0.51 -19.71 21.93
N LYS A 219 0.38 -19.02 21.21
CA LYS A 219 1.42 -18.16 21.76
C LYS A 219 0.94 -16.72 22.00
N MET A 220 -0.09 -16.29 21.27
CA MET A 220 -0.68 -14.96 21.38
C MET A 220 -2.20 -15.03 21.51
N ASN A 221 -2.80 -14.04 22.15
CA ASN A 221 -4.23 -13.77 22.18
C ASN A 221 -4.53 -12.62 21.20
N LEU A 222 -5.46 -12.81 20.27
CA LEU A 222 -6.01 -11.72 19.47
C LEU A 222 -7.16 -11.09 20.23
N LEU A 223 -6.99 -9.85 20.67
CA LEU A 223 -7.96 -9.15 21.50
C LEU A 223 -9.08 -8.48 20.70
N ALA A 224 -8.74 -7.93 19.53
CA ALA A 224 -9.69 -7.34 18.60
C ALA A 224 -9.06 -7.20 17.20
N THR A 225 -9.91 -7.08 16.18
CA THR A 225 -9.52 -6.66 14.82
C THR A 225 -10.11 -5.29 14.47
N TRP A 226 -9.59 -4.64 13.43
CA TRP A 226 -10.01 -3.28 13.05
C TRP A 226 -10.83 -3.24 11.75
N GLY A 227 -11.29 -4.39 11.28
CA GLY A 227 -12.14 -4.50 10.10
C GLY A 227 -13.61 -4.19 10.38
N GLU A 228 -14.39 -4.01 9.31
CA GLU A 228 -15.86 -3.89 9.41
C GLU A 228 -16.51 -5.18 9.92
N GLN A 229 -15.89 -6.32 9.65
CA GLN A 229 -16.40 -7.66 10.01
C GLN A 229 -15.29 -8.48 10.64
N ARG A 230 -15.67 -9.50 11.41
CA ARG A 230 -14.74 -10.46 12.02
C ARG A 230 -13.97 -11.22 10.94
N VAL A 231 -12.73 -11.54 11.27
CA VAL A 231 -11.91 -12.44 10.46
C VAL A 231 -12.44 -13.87 10.59
N GLY A 232 -12.77 -14.49 9.47
CA GLY A 232 -13.43 -15.80 9.45
C GLY A 232 -12.67 -16.89 10.19
N ARG A 233 -11.34 -16.86 10.19
CA ARG A 233 -10.45 -17.79 10.88
C ARG A 233 -10.33 -17.52 12.39
N PHE A 234 -10.57 -16.28 12.82
CA PHE A 234 -10.45 -15.83 14.22
C PHE A 234 -11.77 -15.26 14.76
N LYS A 235 -12.87 -16.00 14.55
CA LYS A 235 -14.24 -15.58 14.95
C LYS A 235 -14.40 -15.25 16.44
N GLY A 236 -13.52 -15.75 17.31
CA GLY A 236 -13.51 -15.45 18.73
C GLY A 236 -13.10 -14.02 19.07
N ALA A 237 -12.32 -13.36 18.20
CA ALA A 237 -11.92 -11.97 18.40
C ALA A 237 -12.98 -11.03 17.80
N PRO A 238 -13.53 -10.06 18.58
CA PRO A 238 -14.45 -9.07 18.07
C PRO A 238 -13.73 -8.06 17.16
N THR A 239 -14.47 -7.31 16.34
CA THR A 239 -13.96 -6.07 15.78
C THR A 239 -14.03 -4.96 16.83
N LEU A 240 -13.23 -3.89 16.70
CA LEU A 240 -13.37 -2.71 17.55
C LEU A 240 -14.79 -2.11 17.46
N LYS A 241 -15.38 -2.15 16.26
CA LYS A 241 -16.76 -1.68 16.02
C LYS A 241 -17.79 -2.49 16.80
N GLU A 242 -17.70 -3.84 16.81
CA GLU A 242 -18.55 -4.71 17.62
C GLU A 242 -18.35 -4.52 19.13
N ALA A 243 -17.13 -4.15 19.54
CA ALA A 243 -16.82 -3.83 20.93
C ALA A 243 -17.29 -2.43 21.37
N GLY A 244 -17.98 -1.68 20.48
CA GLY A 244 -18.54 -0.35 20.75
C GLY A 244 -17.63 0.83 20.39
N TYR A 245 -16.47 0.57 19.78
CA TYR A 245 -15.55 1.61 19.32
C TYR A 245 -15.65 1.77 17.80
N ASN A 246 -16.17 2.90 17.32
CA ASN A 246 -16.35 3.16 15.89
C ASN A 246 -15.00 3.48 15.21
N VAL A 247 -14.13 2.48 15.16
CA VAL A 247 -12.80 2.54 14.52
C VAL A 247 -12.69 1.42 13.50
N VAL A 248 -12.45 1.80 12.26
CA VAL A 248 -12.23 0.88 11.14
C VAL A 248 -11.03 1.39 10.34
N VAL A 249 -10.02 0.54 10.20
CA VAL A 249 -8.79 0.88 9.48
C VAL A 249 -8.67 -0.03 8.27
N ASP A 250 -8.63 0.55 7.09
CA ASP A 250 -8.30 -0.14 5.84
C ASP A 250 -6.93 0.33 5.33
N ALA A 251 -6.07 -0.61 5.00
CA ALA A 251 -4.80 -0.34 4.34
C ALA A 251 -4.66 -1.24 3.12
N PRO A 252 -4.77 -0.65 1.92
CA PRO A 252 -4.63 -1.40 0.67
C PRO A 252 -3.18 -1.83 0.44
N ASN A 253 -3.01 -3.03 -0.06
CA ASN A 253 -1.80 -3.44 -0.75
C ASN A 253 -1.96 -3.05 -2.23
N GLY A 254 -1.56 -1.84 -2.54
CA GLY A 254 -1.68 -1.28 -3.87
C GLY A 254 -0.34 -1.07 -4.54
N ILE A 255 -0.33 -1.15 -5.85
CA ILE A 255 0.85 -1.05 -6.70
C ILE A 255 0.81 0.23 -7.50
N GLY A 256 1.96 0.88 -7.61
CA GLY A 256 2.15 2.03 -8.47
C GLY A 256 3.52 2.08 -9.11
N ALA A 257 3.66 3.11 -9.92
CA ALA A 257 4.88 3.48 -10.63
C ALA A 257 5.06 5.00 -10.57
N PRO A 258 6.23 5.54 -10.96
CA PRO A 258 6.39 6.97 -11.13
C PRO A 258 5.37 7.55 -12.11
N LYS A 259 4.97 8.80 -11.95
CA LYS A 259 4.08 9.51 -12.88
C LYS A 259 4.72 9.62 -14.27
N GLY A 260 3.88 9.53 -15.32
CA GLY A 260 4.33 9.65 -16.71
C GLY A 260 4.66 8.33 -17.39
N LEU A 261 4.23 7.20 -16.78
CA LEU A 261 4.33 5.89 -17.41
C LEU A 261 3.57 5.87 -18.75
N ASP A 262 4.20 5.31 -19.79
CA ASP A 262 3.54 5.12 -21.07
C ASP A 262 2.22 4.34 -20.90
N PRO A 263 1.11 4.79 -21.52
CA PRO A 263 -0.20 4.14 -21.36
C PRO A 263 -0.21 2.65 -21.74
N ALA A 264 0.56 2.22 -22.73
CA ALA A 264 0.62 0.82 -23.13
C ALA A 264 1.38 -0.02 -22.10
N VAL A 265 2.47 0.54 -21.51
CA VAL A 265 3.21 -0.08 -20.40
C VAL A 265 2.32 -0.17 -19.17
N ALA A 266 1.59 0.89 -18.83
CA ALA A 266 0.64 0.90 -17.71
C ALA A 266 -0.44 -0.18 -17.89
N ASN A 267 -1.02 -0.30 -19.09
CA ASN A 267 -2.03 -1.31 -19.39
C ASN A 267 -1.47 -2.74 -19.32
N ARG A 268 -0.25 -2.96 -19.79
CA ARG A 268 0.41 -4.28 -19.70
C ARG A 268 0.65 -4.68 -18.25
N LEU A 269 1.10 -3.74 -17.40
CA LEU A 269 1.24 -3.97 -15.96
C LEU A 269 -0.12 -4.26 -15.32
N ARG A 270 -1.16 -3.46 -15.58
CA ARG A 270 -2.51 -3.66 -15.03
C ARG A 270 -3.05 -5.04 -15.36
N GLN A 271 -2.94 -5.48 -16.61
CA GLN A 271 -3.37 -6.82 -17.04
C GLN A 271 -2.62 -7.92 -16.30
N ALA A 272 -1.29 -7.83 -16.20
CA ALA A 272 -0.47 -8.82 -15.51
C ALA A 272 -0.80 -8.90 -14.02
N PHE A 273 -0.92 -7.77 -13.34
CA PHE A 273 -1.25 -7.74 -11.91
C PHE A 273 -2.71 -8.12 -11.62
N ARG A 274 -3.63 -7.85 -12.55
CA ARG A 274 -5.00 -8.37 -12.47
C ARG A 274 -5.02 -9.90 -12.55
N SER A 275 -4.38 -10.48 -13.56
CA SER A 275 -4.28 -11.94 -13.72
C SER A 275 -3.63 -12.57 -12.49
N ALA A 276 -2.48 -12.01 -12.04
CA ALA A 276 -1.79 -12.46 -10.84
C ALA A 276 -2.67 -12.42 -9.59
N THR A 277 -3.45 -11.35 -9.39
CA THR A 277 -4.38 -11.21 -8.25
C THR A 277 -5.48 -12.27 -8.26
N MET A 278 -5.94 -12.66 -9.44
CA MET A 278 -6.99 -13.66 -9.59
C MET A 278 -6.47 -15.10 -9.54
N SER A 279 -5.16 -15.32 -9.55
CA SER A 279 -4.55 -16.64 -9.51
C SER A 279 -4.84 -17.37 -8.20
N SER A 280 -4.96 -18.71 -8.28
CA SER A 280 -5.15 -19.55 -7.09
C SER A 280 -3.98 -19.46 -6.11
N GLU A 281 -2.76 -19.33 -6.63
CA GLU A 281 -1.54 -19.22 -5.83
C GLU A 281 -1.51 -17.96 -4.98
N PHE A 282 -1.86 -16.81 -5.58
CA PHE A 282 -1.92 -15.56 -4.83
C PHE A 282 -3.04 -15.58 -3.78
N LYS A 283 -4.22 -16.10 -4.13
CA LYS A 283 -5.34 -16.26 -3.19
C LYS A 283 -4.95 -17.14 -2.00
N GLN A 284 -4.34 -18.30 -2.26
CA GLN A 284 -3.84 -19.19 -1.19
C GLN A 284 -2.76 -18.53 -0.32
N ALA A 285 -1.88 -17.72 -0.91
CA ALA A 285 -0.89 -16.97 -0.14
C ALA A 285 -1.57 -15.92 0.76
N CYS A 286 -2.57 -15.21 0.25
CA CYS A 286 -3.37 -14.26 1.01
C CYS A 286 -4.15 -14.93 2.16
N ASP A 287 -4.76 -16.09 1.89
CA ASP A 287 -5.53 -16.84 2.90
C ASP A 287 -4.64 -17.30 4.08
N LYS A 288 -3.39 -17.68 3.80
CA LYS A 288 -2.44 -18.10 4.85
C LYS A 288 -2.11 -16.99 5.86
N ILE A 289 -2.20 -15.75 5.43
CA ILE A 289 -1.83 -14.56 6.24
C ILE A 289 -3.02 -13.63 6.50
N ASP A 290 -4.25 -14.10 6.29
CA ASP A 290 -5.49 -13.33 6.46
C ASP A 290 -5.47 -11.96 5.77
N ALA A 291 -4.89 -11.88 4.59
CA ALA A 291 -4.92 -10.69 3.73
C ALA A 291 -6.08 -10.80 2.75
N PRO A 292 -7.17 -10.03 2.89
CA PRO A 292 -8.31 -10.14 1.98
C PRO A 292 -7.92 -9.72 0.56
N VAL A 293 -8.28 -10.53 -0.44
CA VAL A 293 -8.12 -10.15 -1.85
C VAL A 293 -9.19 -9.12 -2.20
N LEU A 294 -8.77 -7.89 -2.50
CA LEU A 294 -9.63 -6.74 -2.77
C LEU A 294 -9.10 -6.01 -4.01
N TYR A 295 -9.53 -6.46 -5.18
CA TYR A 295 -9.05 -5.91 -6.45
C TYR A 295 -9.76 -4.62 -6.83
N LEU A 296 -8.96 -3.60 -7.20
CA LEU A 296 -9.38 -2.42 -7.97
C LEU A 296 -8.38 -2.23 -9.11
N ASP A 297 -8.88 -1.91 -10.29
CA ASP A 297 -8.04 -1.51 -11.42
C ASP A 297 -7.40 -0.13 -11.16
N GLY A 298 -6.38 0.23 -11.94
CA GLY A 298 -5.61 1.45 -11.72
C GLY A 298 -6.45 2.71 -11.54
N PRO A 299 -7.39 3.03 -12.45
CA PRO A 299 -8.27 4.20 -12.32
C PRO A 299 -9.16 4.15 -11.07
N ASP A 300 -9.73 2.97 -10.74
CA ASP A 300 -10.57 2.79 -9.55
C ASP A 300 -9.74 2.89 -8.27
N TYR A 301 -8.50 2.40 -8.31
CA TYR A 301 -7.58 2.55 -7.17
C TYR A 301 -7.15 4.01 -6.97
N GLU A 302 -6.89 4.76 -8.04
CA GLU A 302 -6.63 6.20 -7.96
C GLU A 302 -7.82 6.96 -7.35
N ALA A 303 -9.04 6.67 -7.77
CA ALA A 303 -10.27 7.24 -7.22
C ALA A 303 -10.44 6.90 -5.73
N TYR A 304 -10.15 5.66 -5.35
CA TYR A 304 -10.13 5.21 -3.95
C TYR A 304 -9.12 6.01 -3.12
N VAL A 305 -7.88 6.17 -3.60
CA VAL A 305 -6.84 6.95 -2.89
C VAL A 305 -7.27 8.41 -2.74
N ALA A 306 -7.90 9.01 -3.76
CA ALA A 306 -8.43 10.36 -3.67
C ALA A 306 -9.54 10.50 -2.60
N GLN A 307 -10.36 9.48 -2.39
CA GLN A 307 -11.33 9.46 -1.29
C GLN A 307 -10.63 9.38 0.08
N ILE A 308 -9.63 8.52 0.22
CA ILE A 308 -8.84 8.41 1.45
C ILE A 308 -8.14 9.74 1.73
N PHE A 309 -7.53 10.38 0.73
CA PHE A 309 -6.88 11.68 0.88
C PHE A 309 -7.81 12.73 1.51
N ARG A 310 -9.08 12.79 1.08
CA ARG A 310 -10.08 13.69 1.67
C ARG A 310 -10.46 13.32 3.11
N LYS A 311 -10.57 12.03 3.41
CA LYS A 311 -10.87 11.54 4.78
C LYS A 311 -9.72 11.83 5.75
N GLU A 312 -8.48 11.74 5.29
CA GLU A 312 -7.30 12.01 6.11
C GLU A 312 -7.24 13.44 6.63
N THR A 313 -7.78 14.43 5.89
CA THR A 313 -7.87 15.81 6.37
C THR A 313 -8.63 15.88 7.71
N GLN A 314 -9.78 15.22 7.80
CA GLN A 314 -10.58 15.17 9.02
C GLN A 314 -9.89 14.41 10.15
N LEU A 315 -9.19 13.33 9.80
CA LEU A 315 -8.47 12.50 10.78
C LEU A 315 -7.27 13.24 11.39
N ILE A 316 -6.53 13.98 10.56
CA ILE A 316 -5.39 14.81 10.99
C ILE A 316 -5.84 15.82 12.04
N ASP A 317 -6.96 16.50 11.82
CA ASP A 317 -7.50 17.50 12.73
C ASP A 317 -8.06 16.83 14.00
N LYS A 318 -8.84 15.77 13.84
CA LYS A 318 -9.47 15.02 14.94
C LYS A 318 -8.45 14.50 15.96
N LEU A 319 -7.35 13.93 15.48
CA LEU A 319 -6.28 13.35 16.32
C LEU A 319 -5.17 14.36 16.65
N LYS A 320 -5.25 15.60 16.17
CA LYS A 320 -4.18 16.60 16.31
C LYS A 320 -2.81 16.02 15.89
N LEU A 321 -2.78 15.33 14.76
CA LEU A 321 -1.61 14.55 14.33
C LEU A 321 -0.35 15.41 14.18
N LYS A 322 -0.48 16.71 13.85
CA LYS A 322 0.67 17.63 13.78
C LYS A 322 1.39 17.78 15.12
N GLU A 323 0.68 17.65 16.23
CA GLU A 323 1.21 17.73 17.59
C GLU A 323 1.72 16.35 18.03
N LEU A 324 0.91 15.31 17.79
CA LEU A 324 1.22 13.92 18.14
C LEU A 324 2.52 13.42 17.48
N LEU A 325 2.82 13.83 16.23
CA LEU A 325 4.02 13.40 15.51
C LEU A 325 5.29 14.20 15.90
N LYS A 326 5.17 15.22 16.76
CA LYS A 326 6.30 16.00 17.29
C LYS A 326 6.74 15.56 18.69
N SER A 327 5.88 14.80 19.38
CA SER A 327 6.13 14.22 20.71
C SER A 327 6.90 12.90 20.61
#